data_4c7adbe21f205bc26874a1d61f19c868
#
_entry.id   4c7adbe21f205bc26874a1d61f19c868
#
_cell.length_a   1.000
_cell.length_b   1.000
_cell.length_c   1.000
_cell.angle_alpha   90.00
_cell.angle_beta   90.00
_cell.angle_gamma   90.00
#
_symmetry.space_group_name_H-M   'P 1'
#
loop_
_entity.id
_entity.type
_entity.pdbx_description
1 polymer ?
#
loop_
_entity_poly.entity_id
_entity_poly.type
_entity_poly.pdbx_seq_one_letter_code
_entity_poly.pdbx_strand_id
1 'polypeptide(L)'
;MMHMFKHLLIPTDGSELSEAAIQAGVQFAKSIHAKVTGFYAMPKFHMLVYGPDGITDTRPDFVDFEKDWKARADRFLAVIMQAAKAADVPCETALQTSDQPYEAIIATAKEKGCDLIMMASNGRRGVQAFLLGSETQKVLTHSKIPVLVFR
;
A
#
# COMPACT_ATOMS: atom_id res chain seq x y z
N MET A 1 -26.71 14.73 2.96
CA MET A 1 -25.61 15.46 2.32
C MET A 1 -24.80 14.50 1.47
N MET A 2 -24.59 14.81 0.21
CA MET A 2 -23.76 13.96 -0.67
C MET A 2 -22.30 14.24 -0.39
N HIS A 3 -21.56 13.20 0.01
CA HIS A 3 -20.11 13.29 0.11
C HIS A 3 -19.49 12.89 -1.22
N MET A 4 -18.49 13.65 -1.67
CA MET A 4 -17.80 13.38 -2.93
C MET A 4 -17.06 12.04 -2.88
N PHE A 5 -16.39 11.76 -1.76
CA PHE A 5 -15.67 10.52 -1.56
C PHE A 5 -16.26 9.73 -0.40
N LYS A 6 -16.44 8.43 -0.61
CA LYS A 6 -17.06 7.53 0.36
C LYS A 6 -16.17 6.39 0.78
N HIS A 7 -15.13 6.08 0.01
CA HIS A 7 -14.28 4.92 0.26
C HIS A 7 -12.85 5.18 -0.21
N LEU A 8 -11.95 5.31 0.74
CA LEU A 8 -10.53 5.56 0.48
C LEU A 8 -9.75 4.26 0.43
N LEU A 9 -8.84 4.13 -0.55
CA LEU A 9 -7.77 3.14 -0.49
C LEU A 9 -6.52 3.83 0.05
N ILE A 10 -5.94 3.27 1.11
CA ILE A 10 -4.68 3.75 1.69
C ILE A 10 -3.65 2.65 1.56
N PRO A 11 -2.75 2.71 0.56
CA PRO A 11 -1.65 1.76 0.47
C PRO A 11 -0.54 2.11 1.46
N THR A 12 0.17 1.09 1.91
CA THR A 12 1.35 1.25 2.76
C THR A 12 2.50 0.42 2.22
N ASP A 13 3.73 0.88 2.46
CA ASP A 13 4.95 0.12 2.22
C ASP A 13 5.76 -0.07 3.51
N GLY A 14 5.17 0.31 4.65
CA GLY A 14 5.80 0.21 5.96
C GLY A 14 6.77 1.33 6.30
N SER A 15 6.94 2.33 5.43
CA SER A 15 7.82 3.47 5.70
C SER A 15 7.22 4.46 6.70
N GLU A 16 8.06 5.32 7.30
CA GLU A 16 7.61 6.38 8.21
C GLU A 16 6.67 7.36 7.52
N LEU A 17 6.96 7.74 6.27
CA LEU A 17 6.09 8.64 5.51
C LEU A 17 4.75 7.99 5.21
N SER A 18 4.76 6.69 4.93
CA SER A 18 3.54 5.91 4.74
C SER A 18 2.70 5.90 6.01
N GLU A 19 3.32 5.74 7.19
CA GLU A 19 2.60 5.80 8.47
C GLU A 19 1.99 7.18 8.73
N ALA A 20 2.70 8.24 8.41
CA ALA A 20 2.16 9.60 8.52
C ALA A 20 0.96 9.79 7.57
N ALA A 21 1.07 9.27 6.34
CA ALA A 21 -0.03 9.28 5.37
C ALA A 21 -1.24 8.49 5.87
N ILE A 22 -1.02 7.36 6.55
CA ILE A 22 -2.09 6.57 7.17
C ILE A 22 -2.86 7.40 8.19
N GLN A 23 -2.14 8.05 9.10
CA GLN A 23 -2.79 8.88 10.14
C GLN A 23 -3.60 10.02 9.50
N ALA A 24 -3.00 10.73 8.56
CA ALA A 24 -3.68 11.80 7.84
C ALA A 24 -4.89 11.28 7.04
N GLY A 25 -4.75 10.15 6.38
CA GLY A 25 -5.81 9.53 5.59
C GLY A 25 -7.00 9.08 6.43
N VAL A 26 -6.73 8.48 7.59
CA VAL A 26 -7.78 8.08 8.52
C VAL A 26 -8.53 9.30 9.06
N GLN A 27 -7.82 10.36 9.44
CA GLN A 27 -8.46 11.60 9.89
C GLN A 27 -9.27 12.26 8.77
N PHE A 28 -8.78 12.24 7.55
CA PHE A 28 -9.51 12.73 6.40
C PHE A 28 -10.79 11.90 6.18
N ALA A 29 -10.69 10.58 6.20
CA ALA A 29 -11.84 9.69 6.07
C ALA A 29 -12.89 9.97 7.14
N LYS A 30 -12.45 10.18 8.38
CA LYS A 30 -13.33 10.54 9.49
C LYS A 30 -14.09 11.84 9.20
N SER A 31 -13.38 12.85 8.72
CA SER A 31 -13.96 14.18 8.47
C SER A 31 -15.03 14.17 7.38
N ILE A 32 -14.96 13.23 6.45
CA ILE A 32 -15.91 13.12 5.34
C ILE A 32 -16.84 11.91 5.46
N HIS A 33 -16.80 11.20 6.58
CA HIS A 33 -17.61 10.01 6.84
C HIS A 33 -17.38 8.90 5.82
N ALA A 34 -16.14 8.73 5.38
CA ALA A 34 -15.73 7.68 4.45
C ALA A 34 -15.21 6.46 5.21
N LYS A 35 -15.26 5.31 4.57
CA LYS A 35 -14.58 4.10 5.04
C LYS A 35 -13.22 3.96 4.36
N VAL A 36 -12.38 3.09 4.90
CA VAL A 36 -11.00 2.89 4.46
C VAL A 36 -10.76 1.43 4.11
N THR A 37 -10.07 1.19 3.02
CA THR A 37 -9.41 -0.09 2.74
C THR A 37 -7.90 0.15 2.82
N GLY A 38 -7.25 -0.48 3.79
CA GLY A 38 -5.80 -0.50 3.87
C GLY A 38 -5.25 -1.54 2.92
N PHE A 39 -4.15 -1.25 2.25
CA PHE A 39 -3.62 -2.13 1.22
C PHE A 39 -2.10 -2.25 1.32
N TYR A 40 -1.60 -3.47 1.08
CA TYR A 40 -0.18 -3.76 0.94
C TYR A 40 0.05 -4.67 -0.26
N ALA A 41 1.03 -4.32 -1.10
CA ALA A 41 1.49 -5.15 -2.21
C ALA A 41 2.71 -5.94 -1.76
N MET A 42 2.55 -7.24 -1.59
CA MET A 42 3.63 -8.15 -1.22
C MET A 42 4.44 -8.51 -2.47
N PRO A 43 5.79 -8.48 -2.43
CA PRO A 43 6.58 -8.87 -3.59
C PRO A 43 6.40 -10.35 -3.91
N LYS A 44 6.54 -10.69 -5.20
CA LYS A 44 6.55 -12.08 -5.63
C LYS A 44 7.86 -12.74 -5.21
N PHE A 45 7.78 -14.03 -4.99
CA PHE A 45 8.97 -14.84 -4.79
C PHE A 45 9.67 -15.04 -6.13
N HIS A 46 10.94 -14.65 -6.20
CA HIS A 46 11.79 -14.87 -7.37
C HIS A 46 12.88 -15.86 -7.02
N MET A 47 12.81 -17.05 -7.63
CA MET A 47 13.81 -18.08 -7.48
C MET A 47 14.88 -17.89 -8.56
N LEU A 48 15.75 -16.88 -8.36
CA LEU A 48 16.91 -16.68 -9.22
C LEU A 48 18.14 -16.52 -8.35
N VAL A 49 18.91 -17.59 -8.27
CA VAL A 49 20.23 -17.51 -7.65
C VAL A 49 21.26 -17.89 -8.70
N TYR A 50 21.95 -16.88 -9.19
CA TYR A 50 23.12 -17.07 -10.05
C TYR A 50 24.37 -17.01 -9.17
N GLY A 51 25.01 -18.17 -8.99
CA GLY A 51 26.36 -18.21 -8.44
C GLY A 51 27.41 -18.16 -9.54
N PRO A 52 28.70 -18.02 -9.19
CA PRO A 52 29.80 -17.99 -10.16
C PRO A 52 29.92 -19.26 -11.03
N ASP A 53 29.32 -20.35 -10.58
CA ASP A 53 29.29 -21.63 -11.28
C ASP A 53 27.93 -21.94 -11.93
N GLY A 54 27.09 -20.92 -12.14
CA GLY A 54 25.75 -21.11 -12.65
C GLY A 54 24.68 -21.11 -11.54
N ILE A 55 23.58 -21.83 -11.76
CA ILE A 55 22.50 -21.91 -10.79
C ILE A 55 22.97 -22.66 -9.56
N THR A 56 23.20 -21.99 -8.45
CA THR A 56 23.42 -22.66 -7.18
C THR A 56 22.07 -23.04 -6.57
N ASP A 57 21.99 -24.28 -6.10
CA ASP A 57 20.81 -24.78 -5.38
C ASP A 57 20.70 -24.09 -4.01
N THR A 58 20.49 -22.80 -4.01
CA THR A 58 19.96 -22.15 -2.83
C THR A 58 18.46 -22.12 -3.00
N ARG A 59 17.83 -23.10 -2.45
CA ARG A 59 16.41 -22.98 -2.18
C ARG A 59 16.22 -22.05 -1.00
N PRO A 60 16.00 -20.73 -1.21
CA PRO A 60 15.31 -20.02 -0.18
C PRO A 60 14.00 -20.75 -0.10
N ASP A 61 13.69 -21.22 1.06
CA ASP A 61 12.48 -21.93 1.29
C ASP A 61 11.34 -20.96 0.91
N PHE A 62 10.63 -21.27 -0.16
CA PHE A 62 9.45 -20.51 -0.58
C PHE A 62 8.49 -20.32 0.60
N VAL A 63 8.37 -21.35 1.43
CA VAL A 63 7.50 -21.32 2.61
C VAL A 63 8.00 -20.28 3.61
N ASP A 64 9.31 -20.22 3.87
CA ASP A 64 9.87 -19.22 4.79
C ASP A 64 9.75 -17.80 4.24
N PHE A 65 10.00 -17.62 2.95
CA PHE A 65 9.83 -16.32 2.28
C PHE A 65 8.39 -15.84 2.41
N GLU A 66 7.43 -16.68 2.04
CA GLU A 66 6.01 -16.34 2.09
C GLU A 66 5.57 -16.03 3.51
N LYS A 67 6.00 -16.84 4.48
CA LYS A 67 5.69 -16.64 5.89
C LYS A 67 6.24 -15.32 6.42
N ASP A 68 7.49 -14.99 6.12
CA ASP A 68 8.14 -13.77 6.57
C ASP A 68 7.47 -12.53 5.98
N TRP A 69 7.20 -12.55 4.68
CA TRP A 69 6.53 -11.43 4.03
C TRP A 69 5.09 -11.26 4.47
N LYS A 70 4.39 -12.37 4.70
CA LYS A 70 3.04 -12.31 5.23
C LYS A 70 3.01 -11.72 6.63
N ALA A 71 3.96 -12.09 7.50
CA ALA A 71 4.08 -11.51 8.82
C ALA A 71 4.34 -10.00 8.77
N ARG A 72 5.18 -9.54 7.83
CA ARG A 72 5.40 -8.11 7.60
C ARG A 72 4.14 -7.42 7.11
N ALA A 73 3.45 -8.02 6.16
CA ALA A 73 2.21 -7.50 5.62
C ALA A 73 1.16 -7.32 6.73
N ASP A 74 1.02 -8.32 7.57
CA ASP A 74 0.08 -8.27 8.69
C ASP A 74 0.41 -7.12 9.65
N ARG A 75 1.69 -6.89 9.94
CA ARG A 75 2.11 -5.76 10.78
C ARG A 75 1.81 -4.41 10.14
N PHE A 76 2.11 -4.27 8.84
CA PHE A 76 1.86 -3.01 8.13
C PHE A 76 0.37 -2.71 8.02
N LEU A 77 -0.43 -3.71 7.73
CA LEU A 77 -1.88 -3.55 7.65
C LEU A 77 -2.52 -3.32 9.02
N ALA A 78 -1.93 -3.89 10.08
CA ALA A 78 -2.40 -3.66 11.44
C ALA A 78 -2.29 -2.19 11.86
N VAL A 79 -1.29 -1.47 11.37
CA VAL A 79 -1.13 -0.03 11.63
C VAL A 79 -2.35 0.73 11.12
N ILE A 80 -2.81 0.40 9.91
CA ILE A 80 -3.99 1.04 9.31
C ILE A 80 -5.25 0.70 10.11
N MET A 81 -5.43 -0.56 10.43
CA MET A 81 -6.59 -1.01 11.20
C MET A 81 -6.66 -0.35 12.58
N GLN A 82 -5.53 -0.25 13.27
CA GLN A 82 -5.46 0.36 14.59
C GLN A 82 -5.76 1.86 14.53
N ALA A 83 -5.21 2.55 13.53
CA ALA A 83 -5.48 3.97 13.34
C ALA A 83 -6.96 4.22 13.06
N ALA A 84 -7.55 3.42 12.20
CA ALA A 84 -8.98 3.52 11.86
C ALA A 84 -9.85 3.22 13.07
N LYS A 85 -9.52 2.19 13.83
CA LYS A 85 -10.26 1.82 15.05
C LYS A 85 -10.21 2.94 16.09
N ALA A 86 -9.04 3.53 16.31
CA ALA A 86 -8.87 4.62 17.25
C ALA A 86 -9.68 5.87 16.86
N ALA A 87 -9.91 6.07 15.57
CA ALA A 87 -10.68 7.20 15.03
C ALA A 87 -12.15 6.85 14.79
N ASP A 88 -12.56 5.62 15.06
CA ASP A 88 -13.91 5.12 14.79
C ASP A 88 -14.29 5.21 13.31
N VAL A 89 -13.35 4.85 12.44
CA VAL A 89 -13.51 4.81 10.98
C VAL A 89 -13.65 3.35 10.53
N PRO A 90 -14.71 3.01 9.78
CA PRO A 90 -14.83 1.64 9.24
C PRO A 90 -13.64 1.32 8.33
N CYS A 91 -13.02 0.18 8.56
CA CYS A 91 -11.81 -0.20 7.84
C CYS A 91 -11.76 -1.69 7.56
N GLU A 92 -11.34 -2.03 6.35
CA GLU A 92 -10.95 -3.38 5.98
C GLU A 92 -9.54 -3.34 5.40
N THR A 93 -8.90 -4.49 5.28
CA THR A 93 -7.56 -4.59 4.69
C THR A 93 -7.57 -5.55 3.51
N ALA A 94 -6.65 -5.32 2.57
CA ALA A 94 -6.45 -6.18 1.42
C ALA A 94 -4.96 -6.37 1.17
N LEU A 95 -4.60 -7.53 0.64
CA LEU A 95 -3.24 -7.94 0.35
C LEU A 95 -3.20 -8.54 -1.04
N GLN A 96 -2.26 -8.11 -1.85
CA GLN A 96 -2.01 -8.68 -3.17
C GLN A 96 -0.52 -8.97 -3.32
N THR A 97 -0.19 -10.07 -3.98
CA THR A 97 1.18 -10.37 -4.36
C THR A 97 1.44 -9.81 -5.75
N SER A 98 2.38 -8.87 -5.86
CA SER A 98 2.69 -8.23 -7.13
C SER A 98 4.07 -7.58 -7.09
N ASP A 99 4.78 -7.64 -8.21
CA ASP A 99 6.03 -6.89 -8.40
C ASP A 99 5.79 -5.51 -9.00
N GLN A 100 4.54 -5.20 -9.31
CA GLN A 100 4.12 -3.91 -9.82
C GLN A 100 3.13 -3.29 -8.83
N PRO A 101 3.62 -2.69 -7.73
CA PRO A 101 2.74 -2.16 -6.69
C PRO A 101 1.65 -1.22 -7.21
N TYR A 102 2.00 -0.35 -8.17
CA TYR A 102 1.03 0.61 -8.72
C TYR A 102 -0.16 -0.09 -9.40
N GLU A 103 0.10 -1.18 -10.13
CA GLU A 103 -0.97 -1.94 -10.78
C GLU A 103 -1.89 -2.59 -9.75
N ALA A 104 -1.30 -3.17 -8.71
CA ALA A 104 -2.05 -3.80 -7.63
C ALA A 104 -2.88 -2.78 -6.85
N ILE A 105 -2.33 -1.59 -6.61
CA ILE A 105 -3.04 -0.50 -5.93
C ILE A 105 -4.29 -0.12 -6.74
N ILE A 106 -4.11 0.16 -8.03
CA ILE A 106 -5.21 0.58 -8.90
C ILE A 106 -6.26 -0.53 -9.04
N ALA A 107 -5.83 -1.76 -9.26
CA ALA A 107 -6.72 -2.90 -9.40
C ALA A 107 -7.53 -3.14 -8.12
N THR A 108 -6.90 -3.07 -6.97
CA THR A 108 -7.57 -3.26 -5.67
C THR A 108 -8.56 -2.14 -5.38
N ALA A 109 -8.18 -0.89 -5.67
CA ALA A 109 -9.09 0.24 -5.51
C ALA A 109 -10.35 0.05 -6.35
N LYS A 110 -10.19 -0.39 -7.58
CA LYS A 110 -11.29 -0.64 -8.50
C LYS A 110 -12.16 -1.82 -8.03
N GLU A 111 -11.53 -2.92 -7.65
CA GLU A 111 -12.21 -4.12 -7.15
C GLU A 111 -13.03 -3.84 -5.89
N LYS A 112 -12.49 -3.06 -4.97
CA LYS A 112 -13.14 -2.74 -3.69
C LYS A 112 -14.14 -1.58 -3.80
N GLY A 113 -14.23 -0.93 -4.95
CA GLY A 113 -15.12 0.21 -5.12
C GLY A 113 -14.63 1.48 -4.43
N CYS A 114 -13.32 1.63 -4.28
CA CYS A 114 -12.74 2.85 -3.72
C CYS A 114 -12.84 3.98 -4.73
N ASP A 115 -13.16 5.16 -4.26
CA ASP A 115 -13.34 6.35 -5.11
C ASP A 115 -12.25 7.41 -4.89
N LEU A 116 -11.33 7.16 -3.98
CA LEU A 116 -10.14 7.99 -3.76
C LEU A 116 -8.99 7.10 -3.31
N ILE A 117 -7.81 7.31 -3.88
CA ILE A 117 -6.56 6.70 -3.40
C ILE A 117 -5.80 7.78 -2.66
N MET A 118 -5.42 7.53 -1.40
CA MET A 118 -4.58 8.43 -0.65
C MET A 118 -3.27 7.74 -0.32
N MET A 119 -2.16 8.30 -0.77
CA MET A 119 -0.85 7.68 -0.61
C MET A 119 0.24 8.70 -0.30
N ALA A 120 1.34 8.21 0.27
CA ALA A 120 2.51 9.02 0.53
C ALA A 120 3.22 9.41 -0.78
N SER A 121 3.87 10.56 -0.77
CA SER A 121 4.62 11.06 -1.93
C SER A 121 5.84 10.20 -2.25
N ASN A 122 6.43 9.55 -1.24
CA ASN A 122 7.59 8.68 -1.36
C ASN A 122 7.42 7.46 -0.47
N GLY A 123 8.02 6.33 -0.87
CA GLY A 123 8.06 5.13 -0.09
C GLY A 123 9.41 4.93 0.62
N ARG A 124 9.77 3.68 0.86
CA ARG A 124 11.00 3.28 1.55
C ARG A 124 12.29 3.79 0.94
N ARG A 125 12.28 4.02 -0.36
CA ARG A 125 13.44 4.56 -1.09
C ARG A 125 13.35 6.08 -1.19
N GLY A 126 12.69 6.71 -0.21
CA GLY A 126 12.46 8.13 -0.18
C GLY A 126 13.70 8.93 -0.50
N VAL A 127 13.74 9.50 -1.69
CA VAL A 127 14.80 10.33 -2.17
C VAL A 127 14.25 11.74 -2.22
N GLN A 128 14.91 12.63 -1.56
CA GLN A 128 14.71 14.08 -1.61
C GLN A 128 13.25 14.61 -1.65
N ALA A 129 12.98 15.58 -0.82
CA ALA A 129 11.67 16.17 -0.56
C ALA A 129 10.93 16.76 -1.78
N PHE A 130 11.56 16.84 -2.94
CA PHE A 130 11.02 17.50 -4.12
C PHE A 130 10.53 16.57 -5.21
N LEU A 131 10.87 15.27 -5.12
CA LEU A 131 10.51 14.32 -6.17
C LEU A 131 9.47 13.34 -5.67
N LEU A 132 8.47 13.06 -6.47
CA LEU A 132 7.53 12.00 -6.20
C LEU A 132 8.21 10.64 -6.38
N GLY A 133 7.94 9.70 -5.49
CA GLY A 133 8.40 8.34 -5.64
C GLY A 133 7.87 7.70 -6.92
N SER A 134 8.61 6.71 -7.43
CA SER A 134 8.27 6.08 -8.71
C SER A 134 6.87 5.44 -8.70
N GLU A 135 6.51 4.77 -7.63
CA GLU A 135 5.19 4.13 -7.54
C GLU A 135 4.06 5.18 -7.48
N THR A 136 4.27 6.27 -6.73
CA THR A 136 3.31 7.38 -6.68
C THR A 136 3.11 8.00 -8.05
N GLN A 137 4.19 8.23 -8.80
CA GLN A 137 4.09 8.73 -10.17
C GLN A 137 3.31 7.80 -11.08
N LYS A 138 3.53 6.50 -10.97
CA LYS A 138 2.84 5.50 -11.77
C LYS A 138 1.35 5.44 -11.44
N VAL A 139 1.00 5.52 -10.16
CA VAL A 139 -0.41 5.57 -9.76
C VAL A 139 -1.07 6.82 -10.33
N LEU A 140 -0.43 7.99 -10.20
CA LEU A 140 -0.96 9.24 -10.75
C LEU A 140 -1.14 9.19 -12.27
N THR A 141 -0.20 8.54 -12.97
CA THR A 141 -0.24 8.45 -14.43
C THR A 141 -1.33 7.52 -14.93
N HIS A 142 -1.52 6.38 -14.24
CA HIS A 142 -2.36 5.30 -14.75
C HIS A 142 -3.72 5.18 -14.08
N SER A 143 -3.94 5.83 -12.94
CA SER A 143 -5.21 5.73 -12.24
C SER A 143 -6.28 6.62 -12.88
N LYS A 144 -7.48 6.06 -13.01
CA LYS A 144 -8.68 6.84 -13.33
C LYS A 144 -9.43 7.28 -12.07
N ILE A 145 -9.03 6.73 -10.93
CA ILE A 145 -9.55 7.13 -9.63
C ILE A 145 -8.70 8.30 -9.15
N PRO A 146 -9.30 9.37 -8.60
CA PRO A 146 -8.55 10.48 -8.04
C PRO A 146 -7.53 10.03 -6.99
N VAL A 147 -6.40 10.71 -6.95
CA VAL A 147 -5.29 10.38 -6.05
C VAL A 147 -4.94 11.60 -5.22
N LEU A 148 -4.96 11.44 -3.91
CA LEU A 148 -4.50 12.45 -2.96
C LEU A 148 -3.11 12.05 -2.47
N VAL A 149 -2.13 12.92 -2.67
CA VAL A 149 -0.74 12.64 -2.29
C VAL A 149 -0.40 13.39 -1.03
N PHE A 150 0.03 12.66 -0.01
CA PHE A 150 0.51 13.21 1.26
C PHE A 150 2.03 13.39 1.18
N ARG A 151 2.51 14.56 1.54
CA ARG A 151 3.92 14.91 1.48
C ARG A 151 4.54 15.03 2.86
#